data_ce458f9e7bb3eae083a1aea95af91644
#
_entry.id   ce458f9e7bb3eae083a1aea95af91644
#
_cell.length_a   1.000
_cell.length_b   1.000
_cell.length_c   1.000
_cell.angle_alpha   90.00
_cell.angle_beta   90.00
_cell.angle_gamma   90.00
#
_symmetry.space_group_name_H-M   'P 1'
#
loop_
_entity.id
_entity.type
_entity.pdbx_description
1 polymer ?
#
loop_
_entity_poly.entity_id
_entity_poly.type
_entity_poly.pdbx_seq_one_letter_code
_entity_poly.pdbx_strand_id
1 'polypeptide(L)'
;MSTIAFESLTQGNSYTAGLEQPTLFVASNVTEATRFTQWLNDPNITQRIQAVDFDATYIVAVFRGQVGSSGYGITIQQINTAAGTVKLSVSLTAPPPDRLVSTVIAYPYHIVLVPREKLRLAPGTSWSAYTLEGKLLVQTKYP
;
A
#
# COMPACT_ATOMS: atom_id res chain seq x y z
N MET A 1 3.52 -20.72 -7.08
CA MET A 1 3.45 -19.32 -6.62
C MET A 1 4.50 -18.51 -7.34
N SER A 2 4.10 -17.41 -7.94
CA SER A 2 5.00 -16.55 -8.74
C SER A 2 5.22 -15.23 -8.02
N THR A 3 6.47 -14.77 -8.00
CA THR A 3 6.83 -13.46 -7.47
C THR A 3 6.73 -12.43 -8.58
N ILE A 4 6.09 -11.30 -8.28
CA ILE A 4 5.84 -10.22 -9.24
C ILE A 4 6.75 -9.05 -8.90
N ALA A 5 7.51 -8.58 -9.88
CA ALA A 5 8.33 -7.37 -9.73
C ALA A 5 7.41 -6.14 -9.72
N PHE A 6 7.76 -5.16 -8.90
CA PHE A 6 7.01 -3.91 -8.80
C PHE A 6 7.97 -2.75 -8.57
N GLU A 7 7.46 -1.54 -8.76
CA GLU A 7 8.23 -0.32 -8.58
C GLU A 7 7.56 0.56 -7.53
N SER A 8 8.34 1.11 -6.61
CA SER A 8 7.81 2.02 -5.59
C SER A 8 7.47 3.38 -6.21
N LEU A 9 6.25 3.83 -6.01
CA LEU A 9 5.84 5.18 -6.42
C LEU A 9 6.14 6.18 -5.30
N THR A 10 5.69 5.88 -4.08
CA THR A 10 5.94 6.72 -2.91
C THR A 10 5.73 5.93 -1.63
N GLN A 11 6.40 6.38 -0.58
CA GLN A 11 6.33 5.75 0.74
C GLN A 11 6.52 6.83 1.79
N GLY A 12 5.74 6.78 2.86
CA GLY A 12 5.87 7.77 3.91
C GLY A 12 4.73 7.72 4.92
N ASN A 13 4.48 8.85 5.53
CA ASN A 13 3.43 9.03 6.51
C ASN A 13 2.51 10.19 6.12
N SER A 14 1.21 9.99 6.27
CA SER A 14 0.25 11.08 6.28
C SER A 14 0.03 11.51 7.73
N TYR A 15 -0.10 12.81 7.95
CA TYR A 15 -0.29 13.39 9.28
C TYR A 15 -1.68 14.01 9.45
N THR A 16 -2.51 13.91 8.44
CA THR A 16 -3.90 14.35 8.50
C THR A 16 -4.80 13.18 8.87
N ALA A 17 -6.07 13.44 9.16
CA ALA A 17 -7.04 12.38 9.44
C ALA A 17 -7.02 11.36 8.30
N GLY A 18 -6.85 10.10 8.66
CA GLY A 18 -6.69 9.03 7.68
C GLY A 18 -7.39 7.75 8.12
N LEU A 19 -6.99 6.66 7.50
CA LEU A 19 -7.54 5.34 7.78
C LEU A 19 -6.97 4.81 9.10
N GLU A 20 -7.82 4.59 10.08
CA GLU A 20 -7.38 4.11 11.41
C GLU A 20 -6.96 2.65 11.40
N GLN A 21 -7.54 1.85 10.49
CA GLN A 21 -7.26 0.43 10.37
C GLN A 21 -6.42 0.13 9.15
N PRO A 22 -5.66 -0.98 9.14
CA PRO A 22 -4.93 -1.38 7.95
C PRO A 22 -5.87 -1.51 6.75
N THR A 23 -5.47 -0.95 5.61
CA THR A 23 -6.30 -0.94 4.40
C THR A 23 -5.42 -1.16 3.18
N LEU A 24 -5.97 -1.90 2.21
CA LEU A 24 -5.30 -2.23 0.96
C LEU A 24 -6.18 -1.79 -0.19
N PHE A 25 -5.60 -1.00 -1.11
CA PHE A 25 -6.29 -0.54 -2.32
C PHE A 25 -5.58 -1.05 -3.55
N VAL A 26 -6.37 -1.45 -4.54
CA VAL A 26 -5.89 -1.81 -5.88
C VAL A 26 -6.64 -0.93 -6.87
N ALA A 27 -5.90 -0.18 -7.68
CA ALA A 27 -6.50 0.77 -8.62
C ALA A 27 -5.99 0.50 -10.03
N SER A 28 -6.92 0.25 -10.96
CA SER A 28 -6.61 -0.01 -12.36
C SER A 28 -6.84 1.20 -13.27
N ASN A 29 -7.30 2.31 -12.71
CA ASN A 29 -7.54 3.55 -13.44
C ASN A 29 -7.48 4.74 -12.48
N VAL A 30 -7.48 5.96 -13.04
CA VAL A 30 -7.34 7.17 -12.24
C VAL A 30 -8.55 7.38 -11.32
N THR A 31 -9.73 6.97 -11.72
CA THR A 31 -10.93 7.12 -10.91
C THR A 31 -10.84 6.30 -9.63
N GLU A 32 -10.38 5.06 -9.74
CA GLU A 32 -10.16 4.20 -8.57
C GLU A 32 -9.06 4.75 -7.67
N ALA A 33 -7.96 5.22 -8.27
CA ALA A 33 -6.83 5.76 -7.52
C ALA A 33 -7.20 7.03 -6.75
N THR A 34 -8.07 7.86 -7.30
CA THR A 34 -8.49 9.10 -6.65
C THR A 34 -9.17 8.84 -5.31
N ARG A 35 -9.75 7.66 -5.11
CA ARG A 35 -10.44 7.33 -3.87
C ARG A 35 -9.53 7.35 -2.66
N PHE A 36 -8.26 6.95 -2.82
CA PHE A 36 -7.36 6.93 -1.67
C PHE A 36 -6.47 8.16 -1.55
N THR A 37 -6.41 9.03 -2.56
CA THR A 37 -5.60 10.25 -2.49
C THR A 37 -6.09 11.21 -1.41
N GLN A 38 -7.35 11.14 -1.04
CA GLN A 38 -7.90 11.96 0.03
C GLN A 38 -7.22 11.75 1.38
N TRP A 39 -6.66 10.55 1.61
CA TRP A 39 -5.97 10.25 2.87
C TRP A 39 -4.48 10.60 2.85
N LEU A 40 -3.94 11.00 1.70
CA LEU A 40 -2.55 11.40 1.57
C LEU A 40 -2.34 12.88 1.82
N ASN A 41 -3.28 13.70 1.39
CA ASN A 41 -3.25 15.15 1.51
C ASN A 41 -1.92 15.76 1.05
N ASP A 42 -1.41 15.27 -0.08
CA ASP A 42 -0.15 15.72 -0.66
C ASP A 42 -0.34 15.93 -2.16
N PRO A 43 -0.39 17.22 -2.62
CA PRO A 43 -0.62 17.51 -4.04
C PRO A 43 0.45 16.92 -4.96
N ASN A 44 1.69 16.80 -4.52
CA ASN A 44 2.75 16.22 -5.33
C ASN A 44 2.51 14.74 -5.58
N ILE A 45 2.09 14.00 -4.56
CA ILE A 45 1.76 12.59 -4.69
C ILE A 45 0.53 12.42 -5.58
N THR A 46 -0.48 13.26 -5.40
CA THR A 46 -1.69 13.23 -6.23
C THR A 46 -1.35 13.44 -7.70
N GLN A 47 -0.48 14.39 -8.01
CA GLN A 47 -0.03 14.63 -9.39
C GLN A 47 0.71 13.42 -9.97
N ARG A 48 1.56 12.77 -9.19
CA ARG A 48 2.29 11.58 -9.62
C ARG A 48 1.33 10.43 -9.92
N ILE A 49 0.30 10.27 -9.09
CA ILE A 49 -0.72 9.23 -9.29
C ILE A 49 -1.51 9.51 -10.57
N GLN A 50 -1.89 10.77 -10.81
CA GLN A 50 -2.62 11.16 -12.01
C GLN A 50 -1.78 11.00 -13.28
N ALA A 51 -0.46 11.02 -13.16
CA ALA A 51 0.46 10.85 -14.29
C ALA A 51 0.81 9.39 -14.57
N VAL A 52 0.29 8.44 -13.79
CA VAL A 52 0.55 7.01 -14.00
C VAL A 52 -0.08 6.55 -15.31
N ASP A 53 0.68 5.77 -16.08
CA ASP A 53 0.15 5.13 -17.29
C ASP A 53 -0.63 3.87 -16.90
N PHE A 54 -1.92 4.03 -16.70
CA PHE A 54 -2.80 2.92 -16.30
C PHE A 54 -3.03 1.89 -17.39
N ASP A 55 -2.63 2.17 -18.63
CA ASP A 55 -2.65 1.16 -19.69
C ASP A 55 -1.54 0.13 -19.49
N ALA A 56 -0.42 0.54 -18.91
CA ALA A 56 0.75 -0.32 -18.70
C ALA A 56 0.87 -0.85 -17.28
N THR A 57 0.35 -0.11 -16.29
CA THR A 57 0.51 -0.44 -14.86
C THR A 57 -0.78 -0.20 -14.11
N TYR A 58 -0.87 -0.80 -12.93
CA TYR A 58 -1.89 -0.43 -11.96
C TYR A 58 -1.22 -0.16 -10.61
N ILE A 59 -1.96 0.46 -9.70
CA ILE A 59 -1.46 0.89 -8.41
C ILE A 59 -1.93 -0.06 -7.32
N VAL A 60 -1.01 -0.42 -6.42
CA VAL A 60 -1.33 -1.11 -5.17
C VAL A 60 -0.87 -0.21 -4.04
N ALA A 61 -1.78 0.12 -3.13
CA ALA A 61 -1.50 0.99 -2.00
C ALA A 61 -1.85 0.27 -0.71
N VAL A 62 -0.93 0.25 0.24
CA VAL A 62 -1.18 -0.29 1.56
C VAL A 62 -1.01 0.80 2.61
N PHE A 63 -1.99 0.89 3.49
CA PHE A 63 -2.01 1.83 4.63
C PHE A 63 -1.95 0.99 5.90
N ARG A 64 -1.01 1.33 6.78
CA ARG A 64 -0.81 0.56 8.02
C ARG A 64 -1.93 0.76 9.03
N GLY A 65 -2.60 1.90 8.98
CA GLY A 65 -3.50 2.34 10.02
C GLY A 65 -2.84 3.40 10.89
N GLN A 66 -3.53 3.83 11.93
CA GLN A 66 -3.08 4.89 12.80
C GLN A 66 -1.96 4.40 13.73
N VAL A 67 -0.91 5.20 13.84
CA VAL A 67 0.20 4.96 14.78
C VAL A 67 0.48 6.23 15.58
N GLY A 68 1.21 6.08 16.70
CA GLY A 68 1.44 7.16 17.65
C GLY A 68 2.69 8.00 17.43
N SER A 69 3.45 7.74 16.37
CA SER A 69 4.64 8.54 16.07
C SER A 69 5.08 8.34 14.62
N SER A 70 5.94 9.25 14.15
CA SER A 70 6.52 9.15 12.80
C SER A 70 7.60 8.08 12.69
N GLY A 71 7.96 7.42 13.80
CA GLY A 71 8.95 6.34 13.78
C GLY A 71 8.43 5.01 13.27
N TYR A 72 7.11 4.88 13.08
CA TYR A 72 6.52 3.68 12.52
C TYR A 72 6.42 3.78 11.00
N GLY A 73 6.46 2.64 10.32
CA GLY A 73 6.37 2.62 8.86
C GLY A 73 5.83 1.29 8.33
N ILE A 74 5.62 1.24 7.03
CA ILE A 74 5.22 0.04 6.33
C ILE A 74 5.91 0.00 4.97
N THR A 75 6.41 -1.18 4.59
CA THR A 75 7.09 -1.38 3.30
C THR A 75 6.60 -2.67 2.67
N ILE A 76 6.15 -2.59 1.42
CA ILE A 76 5.85 -3.80 0.63
C ILE A 76 7.17 -4.40 0.21
N GLN A 77 7.46 -5.61 0.67
CA GLN A 77 8.71 -6.30 0.37
C GLN A 77 8.58 -7.21 -0.84
N GLN A 78 7.42 -7.84 -1.01
CA GLN A 78 7.23 -8.83 -2.06
C GLN A 78 5.76 -8.97 -2.41
N ILE A 79 5.48 -9.24 -3.67
CA ILE A 79 4.15 -9.58 -4.15
C ILE A 79 4.21 -10.96 -4.79
N ASN A 80 3.39 -11.88 -4.30
CA ASN A 80 3.31 -13.24 -4.82
C ASN A 80 1.90 -13.53 -5.28
N THR A 81 1.78 -14.32 -6.34
CA THR A 81 0.48 -14.71 -6.87
C THR A 81 0.35 -16.22 -6.93
N ALA A 82 -0.84 -16.70 -6.65
CA ALA A 82 -1.28 -18.06 -6.87
C ALA A 82 -2.69 -17.99 -7.47
N ALA A 83 -3.23 -19.10 -7.94
CA ALA A 83 -4.52 -19.09 -8.63
C ALA A 83 -5.60 -18.35 -7.82
N GLY A 84 -6.10 -17.24 -8.36
CA GLY A 84 -7.18 -16.45 -7.74
C GLY A 84 -6.81 -15.63 -6.51
N THR A 85 -5.53 -15.61 -6.12
CA THR A 85 -5.11 -14.85 -4.94
C THR A 85 -3.80 -14.12 -5.18
N VAL A 86 -3.64 -12.96 -4.53
CA VAL A 86 -2.39 -12.20 -4.52
C VAL A 86 -2.02 -11.92 -3.07
N LYS A 87 -0.77 -12.22 -2.71
CA LYS A 87 -0.28 -12.00 -1.36
C LYS A 87 0.85 -10.99 -1.37
N LEU A 88 0.72 -9.96 -0.53
CA LEU A 88 1.79 -9.01 -0.25
C LEU A 88 2.47 -9.40 1.04
N SER A 89 3.81 -9.40 1.02
CA SER A 89 4.60 -9.49 2.25
C SER A 89 5.05 -8.10 2.61
N VAL A 90 4.68 -7.64 3.80
CA VAL A 90 4.99 -6.28 4.25
C VAL A 90 5.86 -6.31 5.50
N SER A 91 6.78 -5.36 5.56
CA SER A 91 7.61 -5.11 6.72
C SER A 91 7.00 -3.95 7.50
N LEU A 92 6.78 -4.14 8.79
CA LEU A 92 6.31 -3.10 9.70
C LEU A 92 7.49 -2.66 10.54
N THR A 93 7.81 -1.37 10.51
CA THR A 93 8.91 -0.81 11.31
C THR A 93 8.37 -0.03 12.49
N ALA A 94 9.15 -0.02 13.57
CA ALA A 94 8.84 0.72 14.78
C ALA A 94 10.10 1.44 15.25
N PRO A 95 9.95 2.57 15.98
CA PRO A 95 11.13 3.25 16.51
C PRO A 95 11.86 2.36 17.52
N PRO A 96 13.20 2.44 17.60
CA PRO A 96 13.93 1.74 18.65
C PRO A 96 13.42 2.13 20.04
N PRO A 97 13.32 1.18 20.98
CA PRO A 97 12.75 1.47 22.31
C PRO A 97 13.49 2.55 23.10
N ASP A 98 14.79 2.73 22.84
CA ASP A 98 15.65 3.67 23.55
C ASP A 98 15.77 5.02 22.83
N ARG A 99 15.03 5.23 21.75
CA ARG A 99 15.11 6.44 20.94
C ARG A 99 13.92 7.35 21.23
N LEU A 100 14.21 8.63 21.46
CA LEU A 100 13.17 9.65 21.52
C LEU A 100 12.63 9.91 20.13
N VAL A 101 11.31 9.80 19.98
CA VAL A 101 10.61 10.11 18.72
C VAL A 101 9.50 11.10 19.01
N SER A 102 9.12 11.87 17.99
CA SER A 102 8.02 12.81 18.09
C SER A 102 6.71 12.08 18.35
N THR A 103 5.96 12.50 19.37
CA THR A 103 4.64 11.96 19.66
C THR A 103 3.63 12.69 18.76
N VAL A 104 3.36 12.09 17.62
CA VAL A 104 2.45 12.66 16.61
C VAL A 104 1.67 11.51 15.97
N ILE A 105 0.37 11.69 15.81
CA ILE A 105 -0.45 10.70 15.11
C ILE A 105 -0.05 10.69 13.64
N ALA A 106 0.24 9.51 13.13
CA ALA A 106 0.67 9.33 11.74
C ALA A 106 -0.05 8.13 11.12
N TYR A 107 -0.08 8.12 9.79
CA TYR A 107 -0.73 7.07 9.01
C TYR A 107 0.26 6.61 7.93
N PRO A 108 1.10 5.60 8.24
CA PRO A 108 2.09 5.12 7.30
C PRO A 108 1.47 4.46 6.06
N TYR A 109 2.10 4.65 4.91
CA TYR A 109 1.63 4.07 3.65
C TYR A 109 2.80 3.72 2.73
N HIS A 110 2.55 2.80 1.80
CA HIS A 110 3.45 2.51 0.70
C HIS A 110 2.61 2.26 -0.55
N ILE A 111 2.93 2.96 -1.62
CA ILE A 111 2.22 2.90 -2.90
C ILE A 111 3.19 2.42 -3.96
N VAL A 112 2.81 1.36 -4.67
CA VAL A 112 3.67 0.74 -5.68
C VAL A 112 2.94 0.62 -7.02
N LEU A 113 3.72 0.52 -8.09
CA LEU A 113 3.24 0.30 -9.45
C LEU A 113 3.51 -1.15 -9.82
N VAL A 114 2.50 -1.82 -10.36
CA VAL A 114 2.62 -3.22 -10.79
C VAL A 114 2.35 -3.29 -12.29
N PRO A 115 3.29 -3.86 -13.10
CA PRO A 115 3.06 -4.02 -14.53
C PRO A 115 1.88 -4.94 -14.80
N ARG A 116 0.97 -4.51 -15.68
CA ARG A 116 -0.22 -5.30 -16.04
C ARG A 116 0.13 -6.62 -16.70
N GLU A 117 1.24 -6.67 -17.42
CA GLU A 117 1.69 -7.88 -18.09
C GLU A 117 2.14 -8.97 -17.11
N LYS A 118 2.50 -8.58 -15.88
CA LYS A 118 2.99 -9.53 -14.86
C LYS A 118 1.88 -10.14 -14.02
N LEU A 119 0.76 -9.45 -13.91
CA LEU A 119 -0.37 -9.92 -13.10
C LEU A 119 -1.66 -9.38 -13.67
N ARG A 120 -2.49 -10.31 -14.17
CA ARG A 120 -3.79 -9.95 -14.72
C ARG A 120 -4.75 -9.61 -13.57
N LEU A 121 -5.31 -8.40 -13.64
CA LEU A 121 -6.25 -7.92 -12.63
C LEU A 121 -7.66 -8.39 -13.00
N ALA A 122 -8.17 -9.37 -12.26
CA ALA A 122 -9.49 -9.95 -12.52
C ALA A 122 -10.44 -9.62 -11.37
N PRO A 123 -11.73 -9.33 -11.67
CA PRO A 123 -12.73 -9.12 -10.62
C PRO A 123 -12.81 -10.33 -9.69
N GLY A 124 -12.94 -10.07 -8.40
CA GLY A 124 -13.04 -11.14 -7.40
C GLY A 124 -11.71 -11.70 -6.93
N THR A 125 -10.58 -11.27 -7.51
CA THR A 125 -9.26 -11.67 -7.03
C THR A 125 -9.09 -11.24 -5.57
N SER A 126 -8.69 -12.19 -4.72
CA SER A 126 -8.44 -11.92 -3.30
C SER A 126 -7.03 -11.36 -3.13
N TRP A 127 -6.94 -10.22 -2.45
CA TRP A 127 -5.68 -9.56 -2.13
C TRP A 127 -5.48 -9.56 -0.63
N SER A 128 -4.32 -10.01 -0.17
CA SER A 128 -4.00 -10.10 1.25
C SER A 128 -2.60 -9.55 1.51
N ALA A 129 -2.45 -8.84 2.62
CA ALA A 129 -1.14 -8.39 3.08
C ALA A 129 -0.82 -9.11 4.39
N TYR A 130 0.36 -9.72 4.43
CA TYR A 130 0.86 -10.44 5.59
C TYR A 130 2.14 -9.79 6.09
N THR A 131 2.32 -9.76 7.40
CA THR A 131 3.61 -9.37 7.98
C THR A 131 4.67 -10.41 7.64
N LEU A 132 5.95 -10.07 7.84
CA LEU A 132 7.04 -11.02 7.59
C LEU A 132 6.95 -12.24 8.51
N GLU A 133 6.30 -12.11 9.65
CA GLU A 133 6.07 -13.22 10.59
C GLU A 133 4.88 -14.11 10.17
N GLY A 134 4.19 -13.75 9.09
CA GLY A 134 3.07 -14.54 8.57
C GLY A 134 1.71 -14.16 9.12
N LYS A 135 1.60 -13.04 9.85
CA LYS A 135 0.33 -12.58 10.41
C LYS A 135 -0.45 -11.81 9.35
N LEU A 136 -1.72 -12.14 9.17
CA LEU A 136 -2.61 -11.40 8.27
C LEU A 136 -2.84 -9.99 8.79
N LEU A 137 -2.49 -8.99 7.97
CA LEU A 137 -2.68 -7.58 8.29
C LEU A 137 -4.01 -7.06 7.76
N VAL A 138 -4.28 -7.32 6.48
CA VAL A 138 -5.50 -6.86 5.81
C VAL A 138 -5.79 -7.75 4.61
N GLN A 139 -7.08 -7.91 4.30
CA GLN A 139 -7.54 -8.68 3.16
C GLN A 139 -8.67 -7.93 2.46
N THR A 140 -8.66 -7.94 1.13
CA THR A 140 -9.70 -7.32 0.33
C THR A 140 -9.87 -8.08 -0.97
N LYS A 141 -10.95 -7.80 -1.69
CA LYS A 141 -11.19 -8.34 -3.02
C LYS A 141 -11.24 -7.20 -4.03
N TYR A 142 -10.63 -7.41 -5.18
CA TYR A 142 -10.75 -6.45 -6.27
C TYR A 142 -12.17 -6.53 -6.84
N PRO A 143 -12.86 -5.38 -6.96
CA PRO A 143 -14.24 -5.36 -7.47
C PRO A 143 -14.40 -5.82 -8.91
#